data_ea2c041ab6ed0be7848a6db4b180aec6
#
_entry.id   ea2c041ab6ed0be7848a6db4b180aec6
#
_cell.length_a   1.000
_cell.length_b   1.000
_cell.length_c   1.000
_cell.angle_alpha   90.00
_cell.angle_beta   90.00
_cell.angle_gamma   90.00
#
_symmetry.space_group_name_H-M   'P 1'
#
loop_
_entity.id
_entity.type
_entity.pdbx_description
1 polymer ?
#
loop_
_entity_poly.entity_id
_entity_poly.type
_entity_poly.pdbx_seq_one_letter_code
_entity_poly.pdbx_strand_id
1 'polypeptide(L)'
;MTETAAAKASKASKATNGTNPADQHLVIKGLRVAPIAHPENEILKGIDLDVGKGEVHAIMGPNGSGKTTLAYALLGHPAYVVKGGEVHWKGRDILKLSPDKRARLGLFLAFQYPTAIPGLSVASFIRSALNAKLQGIDKNSEVDPTDPMKGGISMRDFRNKMREKMALLRMDEGFAARYVNEGFSGGEKKRLEMLQMAVLEPENAILDETDSGLDIDALRIVAEGVNAMLNPELGVLLITHYQRLLNYITPDQVHVLAQGRIIKSGGKDLALRLEDEGYGPILREAGLSPDAPDEALLVPQAPVGADPEPVEAAR
;
A
#
# COMPACT_ATOMS: atom_id res chain seq x y z
N MET A 1 28.69 -2.80 24.38
CA MET A 1 27.96 -3.60 23.38
C MET A 1 27.05 -4.61 24.07
N THR A 2 25.99 -4.18 24.74
CA THR A 2 25.00 -5.09 25.39
C THR A 2 23.83 -4.27 25.94
N GLU A 3 23.04 -3.57 25.08
CA GLU A 3 21.84 -2.88 25.56
C GLU A 3 20.66 -2.86 24.54
N THR A 4 20.83 -3.52 23.40
CA THR A 4 19.81 -3.46 22.31
C THR A 4 18.88 -4.69 22.25
N ALA A 5 19.11 -5.72 23.07
CA ALA A 5 18.35 -6.97 23.04
C ALA A 5 17.18 -7.04 24.05
N ALA A 6 17.16 -6.19 25.06
CA ALA A 6 16.17 -6.27 26.14
C ALA A 6 14.84 -5.53 25.88
N ALA A 7 14.77 -4.66 24.87
CA ALA A 7 13.56 -3.89 24.55
C ALA A 7 12.53 -4.63 23.67
N LYS A 8 12.90 -5.78 23.06
CA LYS A 8 12.02 -6.57 22.18
C LYS A 8 11.26 -7.73 22.85
N ALA A 9 11.51 -8.00 24.12
CA ALA A 9 10.96 -9.20 24.79
C ALA A 9 9.64 -8.96 25.57
N SER A 10 9.03 -7.78 25.49
CA SER A 10 7.84 -7.43 26.31
C SER A 10 6.55 -7.18 25.53
N LYS A 11 6.41 -7.67 24.29
CA LYS A 11 5.16 -7.54 23.53
C LYS A 11 4.54 -8.89 23.16
N ALA A 12 4.61 -9.88 24.03
CA ALA A 12 3.81 -11.10 23.90
C ALA A 12 2.45 -10.90 24.58
N SER A 13 1.35 -11.13 23.83
CA SER A 13 -0.03 -11.27 24.29
C SER A 13 -0.69 -9.98 24.79
N LYS A 14 -1.21 -9.15 23.86
CA LYS A 14 -2.42 -8.36 24.13
C LYS A 14 -3.56 -8.95 23.32
N ALA A 15 -4.39 -9.74 24.01
CA ALA A 15 -5.73 -10.09 23.58
C ALA A 15 -6.52 -8.79 23.32
N THR A 16 -7.36 -8.82 22.29
CA THR A 16 -8.33 -7.82 21.87
C THR A 16 -9.16 -7.30 23.05
N ASN A 17 -8.71 -6.24 23.70
CA ASN A 17 -9.50 -5.46 24.65
C ASN A 17 -9.43 -4.00 24.22
N GLY A 18 -10.58 -3.49 23.72
CA GLY A 18 -10.98 -2.09 23.73
C GLY A 18 -9.90 -1.05 23.41
N THR A 19 -9.25 -1.16 22.24
CA THR A 19 -8.39 -0.08 21.75
C THR A 19 -9.24 1.14 21.44
N ASN A 20 -8.82 2.30 21.97
CA ASN A 20 -9.45 3.57 21.67
C ASN A 20 -9.46 3.76 20.14
N PRO A 21 -10.59 4.10 19.48
CA PRO A 21 -10.65 4.35 18.04
C PRO A 21 -9.62 5.37 17.54
N ALA A 22 -9.11 6.24 18.42
CA ALA A 22 -8.05 7.20 18.12
C ALA A 22 -6.65 6.56 17.93
N ASP A 23 -6.45 5.32 18.41
CA ASP A 23 -5.17 4.60 18.29
C ASP A 23 -5.10 3.73 17.03
N GLN A 24 -6.22 3.53 16.35
CA GLN A 24 -6.32 2.76 15.12
C GLN A 24 -6.09 3.68 13.91
N HIS A 25 -5.09 3.35 13.08
CA HIS A 25 -4.80 4.14 11.88
C HIS A 25 -5.77 3.84 10.75
N LEU A 26 -5.92 2.57 10.36
CA LEU A 26 -6.80 2.14 9.28
C LEU A 26 -7.76 1.07 9.81
N VAL A 27 -9.05 1.34 9.74
CA VAL A 27 -10.12 0.44 10.15
C VAL A 27 -11.03 0.17 8.96
N ILE A 28 -11.18 -1.09 8.62
CA ILE A 28 -12.03 -1.58 7.53
C ILE A 28 -13.09 -2.49 8.14
N LYS A 29 -14.38 -2.23 7.85
CA LYS A 29 -15.49 -3.01 8.36
C LYS A 29 -16.45 -3.38 7.23
N GLY A 30 -16.60 -4.68 7.01
CA GLY A 30 -17.55 -5.23 6.06
C GLY A 30 -17.37 -4.72 4.62
N LEU A 31 -16.15 -4.36 4.20
CA LEU A 31 -15.91 -3.73 2.89
C LEU A 31 -16.27 -4.68 1.75
N ARG A 32 -17.21 -4.23 0.90
CA ARG A 32 -17.66 -4.93 -0.31
C ARG A 32 -17.36 -4.07 -1.53
N VAL A 33 -16.71 -4.67 -2.54
CA VAL A 33 -16.22 -3.95 -3.71
C VAL A 33 -16.46 -4.77 -4.96
N ALA A 34 -16.92 -4.11 -6.02
CA ALA A 34 -17.06 -4.67 -7.36
C ALA A 34 -16.33 -3.83 -8.40
N PRO A 35 -15.99 -4.39 -9.58
CA PRO A 35 -15.57 -3.59 -10.74
C PRO A 35 -16.69 -2.67 -11.19
N ILE A 36 -16.38 -1.44 -11.63
CA ILE A 36 -17.40 -0.52 -12.13
C ILE A 36 -18.05 -1.03 -13.41
N ALA A 37 -17.30 -1.80 -14.22
CA ALA A 37 -17.81 -2.41 -15.46
C ALA A 37 -18.79 -3.57 -15.20
N HIS A 38 -18.70 -4.22 -14.04
CA HIS A 38 -19.52 -5.36 -13.64
C HIS A 38 -19.93 -5.23 -12.17
N PRO A 39 -20.78 -4.27 -11.82
CA PRO A 39 -21.12 -3.96 -10.43
C PRO A 39 -21.93 -5.06 -9.72
N GLU A 40 -22.46 -6.03 -10.45
CA GLU A 40 -23.11 -7.24 -9.91
C GLU A 40 -22.09 -8.28 -9.39
N ASN A 41 -20.83 -8.22 -9.84
CA ASN A 41 -19.80 -9.20 -9.50
C ASN A 41 -18.89 -8.66 -8.38
N GLU A 42 -19.24 -8.95 -7.12
CA GLU A 42 -18.42 -8.53 -5.98
C GLU A 42 -17.13 -9.34 -5.88
N ILE A 43 -15.99 -8.65 -5.97
CA ILE A 43 -14.66 -9.23 -5.72
C ILE A 43 -14.38 -9.29 -4.23
N LEU A 44 -14.61 -8.17 -3.49
CA LEU A 44 -14.53 -8.18 -2.04
C LEU A 44 -15.92 -8.36 -1.46
N LYS A 45 -16.06 -9.32 -0.55
CA LYS A 45 -17.35 -9.82 -0.04
C LYS A 45 -17.48 -9.64 1.48
N GLY A 46 -17.02 -8.51 2.00
CA GLY A 46 -17.06 -8.18 3.42
C GLY A 46 -15.69 -8.40 4.09
N ILE A 47 -14.77 -7.46 3.88
CA ILE A 47 -13.45 -7.46 4.52
C ILE A 47 -13.53 -6.70 5.83
N ASP A 48 -13.07 -7.34 6.89
CA ASP A 48 -12.80 -6.74 8.19
C ASP A 48 -11.29 -6.77 8.45
N LEU A 49 -10.67 -5.61 8.68
CA LEU A 49 -9.25 -5.48 8.90
C LEU A 49 -8.94 -4.18 9.64
N ASP A 50 -8.14 -4.28 10.70
CA ASP A 50 -7.63 -3.14 11.44
C ASP A 50 -6.11 -3.15 11.38
N VAL A 51 -5.50 -2.03 10.98
CA VAL A 51 -4.05 -1.84 10.97
C VAL A 51 -3.71 -0.70 11.90
N GLY A 52 -3.02 -1.01 12.98
CA GLY A 52 -2.62 -0.05 13.99
C GLY A 52 -1.39 0.78 13.59
N LYS A 53 -1.10 1.78 14.42
CA LYS A 53 0.13 2.56 14.32
C LYS A 53 1.35 1.68 14.56
N GLY A 54 2.36 1.81 13.68
CA GLY A 54 3.62 1.08 13.80
C GLY A 54 3.47 -0.43 13.59
N GLU A 55 2.31 -0.91 13.14
CA GLU A 55 2.09 -2.32 12.87
C GLU A 55 2.33 -2.64 11.40
N VAL A 56 2.87 -3.83 11.15
CA VAL A 56 3.06 -4.39 9.81
C VAL A 56 2.13 -5.57 9.66
N HIS A 57 1.13 -5.44 8.80
CA HIS A 57 0.20 -6.50 8.46
C HIS A 57 0.49 -7.04 7.07
N ALA A 58 0.47 -8.36 6.90
CA ALA A 58 0.63 -9.01 5.60
C ALA A 58 -0.69 -9.61 5.12
N ILE A 59 -1.09 -9.31 3.89
CA ILE A 59 -2.18 -9.99 3.19
C ILE A 59 -1.56 -11.00 2.23
N MET A 60 -1.87 -12.26 2.45
CA MET A 60 -1.49 -13.37 1.58
C MET A 60 -2.74 -14.04 1.01
N GLY A 61 -2.61 -14.75 -0.09
CA GLY A 61 -3.72 -15.47 -0.68
C GLY A 61 -3.46 -15.86 -2.13
N PRO A 62 -4.21 -16.79 -2.70
CA PRO A 62 -4.07 -17.20 -4.09
C PRO A 62 -4.31 -16.04 -5.05
N ASN A 63 -3.90 -16.21 -6.31
CA ASN A 63 -4.18 -15.22 -7.35
C ASN A 63 -5.68 -15.09 -7.56
N GLY A 64 -6.16 -13.87 -7.80
CA GLY A 64 -7.58 -13.59 -7.96
C GLY A 64 -8.38 -13.43 -6.66
N SER A 65 -7.79 -13.67 -5.48
CA SER A 65 -8.49 -13.59 -4.20
C SER A 65 -8.99 -12.17 -3.83
N GLY A 66 -8.55 -11.12 -4.55
CA GLY A 66 -8.98 -9.73 -4.33
C GLY A 66 -7.92 -8.84 -3.65
N LYS A 67 -6.66 -9.27 -3.51
CA LYS A 67 -5.60 -8.51 -2.83
C LYS A 67 -5.37 -7.12 -3.45
N THR A 68 -5.11 -7.07 -4.75
CA THR A 68 -4.93 -5.81 -5.50
C THR A 68 -6.22 -4.98 -5.53
N THR A 69 -7.40 -5.64 -5.58
CA THR A 69 -8.69 -4.94 -5.48
C THR A 69 -8.82 -4.23 -4.13
N LEU A 70 -8.37 -4.85 -3.03
CA LEU A 70 -8.35 -4.23 -1.71
C LEU A 70 -7.47 -2.99 -1.71
N ALA A 71 -6.22 -3.09 -2.21
CA ALA A 71 -5.30 -1.95 -2.31
C ALA A 71 -5.91 -0.78 -3.10
N TYR A 72 -6.46 -1.07 -4.27
CA TYR A 72 -7.04 -0.07 -5.15
C TYR A 72 -8.31 0.55 -4.57
N ALA A 73 -9.18 -0.24 -3.94
CA ALA A 73 -10.37 0.29 -3.27
C ALA A 73 -10.02 1.24 -2.12
N LEU A 74 -9.00 0.90 -1.32
CA LEU A 74 -8.53 1.76 -0.23
C LEU A 74 -7.98 3.10 -0.73
N LEU A 75 -7.35 3.14 -1.91
CA LEU A 75 -6.89 4.38 -2.54
C LEU A 75 -7.98 5.08 -3.37
N GLY A 76 -9.12 4.46 -3.58
CA GLY A 76 -10.23 5.05 -4.33
C GLY A 76 -10.05 5.01 -5.84
N HIS A 77 -9.42 3.95 -6.36
CA HIS A 77 -9.22 3.77 -7.79
C HIS A 77 -10.56 3.75 -8.54
N PRO A 78 -10.71 4.53 -9.65
CA PRO A 78 -11.99 4.72 -10.35
C PRO A 78 -12.56 3.47 -11.03
N ALA A 79 -11.74 2.44 -11.24
CA ALA A 79 -12.22 1.17 -11.81
C ALA A 79 -13.09 0.34 -10.87
N TYR A 80 -13.20 0.74 -9.61
CA TYR A 80 -13.93 -0.02 -8.60
C TYR A 80 -15.01 0.81 -7.93
N VAL A 81 -16.12 0.16 -7.58
CA VAL A 81 -17.23 0.74 -6.82
C VAL A 81 -17.39 0.02 -5.49
N VAL A 82 -17.49 0.79 -4.42
CA VAL A 82 -17.79 0.27 -3.07
C VAL A 82 -19.29 0.00 -3.00
N LYS A 83 -19.65 -1.26 -2.71
CA LYS A 83 -21.04 -1.72 -2.58
C LYS A 83 -21.55 -1.69 -1.15
N GLY A 84 -20.65 -1.60 -0.17
CA GLY A 84 -21.00 -1.55 1.25
C GLY A 84 -19.77 -1.62 2.14
N GLY A 85 -19.99 -1.43 3.43
CA GLY A 85 -18.96 -1.38 4.44
C GLY A 85 -18.45 0.03 4.71
N GLU A 86 -17.46 0.12 5.59
CA GLU A 86 -16.87 1.37 6.06
C GLU A 86 -15.35 1.27 6.03
N VAL A 87 -14.69 2.38 5.70
CA VAL A 87 -13.24 2.50 5.81
C VAL A 87 -12.91 3.83 6.50
N HIS A 88 -12.34 3.72 7.68
CA HIS A 88 -11.93 4.87 8.47
C HIS A 88 -10.41 4.97 8.54
N TRP A 89 -9.91 6.15 8.30
CA TRP A 89 -8.52 6.53 8.49
C TRP A 89 -8.45 7.58 9.58
N LYS A 90 -7.82 7.26 10.72
CA LYS A 90 -7.79 8.13 11.91
C LYS A 90 -9.18 8.64 12.29
N GLY A 91 -10.17 7.74 12.31
CA GLY A 91 -11.56 8.06 12.62
C GLY A 91 -12.34 8.79 11.53
N ARG A 92 -11.71 9.13 10.39
CA ARG A 92 -12.36 9.80 9.25
C ARG A 92 -12.78 8.80 8.19
N ASP A 93 -14.03 8.83 7.76
CA ASP A 93 -14.49 8.06 6.60
C ASP A 93 -13.76 8.55 5.33
N ILE A 94 -13.02 7.64 4.68
CA ILE A 94 -12.25 7.96 3.48
C ILE A 94 -12.94 7.52 2.18
N LEU A 95 -14.03 6.75 2.24
CA LEU A 95 -14.69 6.23 1.05
C LEU A 95 -15.23 7.34 0.13
N LYS A 96 -15.61 8.49 0.71
CA LYS A 96 -16.10 9.66 -0.02
C LYS A 96 -15.00 10.59 -0.54
N LEU A 97 -13.75 10.29 -0.23
CA LEU A 97 -12.61 11.12 -0.64
C LEU A 97 -12.03 10.63 -1.96
N SER A 98 -11.65 11.57 -2.82
CA SER A 98 -10.90 11.30 -4.03
C SER A 98 -9.50 10.75 -3.73
N PRO A 99 -8.84 10.02 -4.66
CA PRO A 99 -7.51 9.43 -4.45
C PRO A 99 -6.46 10.44 -3.97
N ASP A 100 -6.44 11.64 -4.56
CA ASP A 100 -5.52 12.71 -4.19
C ASP A 100 -5.72 13.18 -2.74
N LYS A 101 -6.98 13.27 -2.27
CA LYS A 101 -7.28 13.62 -0.88
C LYS A 101 -6.85 12.53 0.09
N ARG A 102 -7.04 11.25 -0.27
CA ARG A 102 -6.55 10.12 0.55
C ARG A 102 -5.03 10.15 0.66
N ALA A 103 -4.32 10.41 -0.46
CA ALA A 103 -2.86 10.55 -0.45
C ALA A 103 -2.38 11.72 0.41
N ARG A 104 -3.05 12.88 0.35
CA ARG A 104 -2.75 14.05 1.20
C ARG A 104 -2.98 13.78 2.69
N LEU A 105 -3.89 12.87 3.03
CA LEU A 105 -4.10 12.41 4.41
C LEU A 105 -2.98 11.52 4.94
N GLY A 106 -2.05 11.09 4.08
CA GLY A 106 -0.94 10.24 4.48
C GLY A 106 -1.09 8.77 4.12
N LEU A 107 -2.08 8.40 3.27
CA LEU A 107 -2.13 7.07 2.67
C LEU A 107 -1.21 7.00 1.46
N PHE A 108 -0.46 5.91 1.33
CA PHE A 108 0.46 5.65 0.21
C PHE A 108 0.18 4.28 -0.39
N LEU A 109 0.32 4.17 -1.72
CA LEU A 109 0.27 2.90 -2.43
C LEU A 109 1.52 2.75 -3.30
N ALA A 110 2.27 1.67 -3.09
CA ALA A 110 3.21 1.16 -4.07
C ALA A 110 2.46 0.19 -4.98
N PHE A 111 2.44 0.51 -6.28
CA PHE A 111 1.67 -0.25 -7.27
C PHE A 111 2.40 -1.53 -7.70
N GLN A 112 1.64 -2.56 -8.04
CA GLN A 112 2.21 -3.76 -8.65
C GLN A 112 2.93 -3.42 -9.97
N TYR A 113 2.31 -2.58 -10.82
CA TYR A 113 2.85 -2.14 -12.12
C TYR A 113 2.81 -0.61 -12.23
N PRO A 114 3.86 0.10 -11.77
CA PRO A 114 3.89 1.55 -11.87
C PRO A 114 4.02 2.04 -13.31
N THR A 115 3.16 2.99 -13.68
CA THR A 115 3.07 3.56 -15.03
C THR A 115 4.17 4.57 -15.30
N ALA A 116 4.64 4.67 -16.55
CA ALA A 116 5.56 5.70 -16.99
C ALA A 116 4.82 7.04 -17.20
N ILE A 117 5.49 8.14 -16.84
CA ILE A 117 5.00 9.50 -17.12
C ILE A 117 6.08 10.22 -17.93
N PRO A 118 6.02 10.15 -19.28
CA PRO A 118 7.01 10.77 -20.13
C PRO A 118 7.10 12.29 -19.93
N GLY A 119 8.31 12.82 -19.96
CA GLY A 119 8.55 14.27 -19.83
C GLY A 119 8.47 14.83 -18.41
N LEU A 120 8.01 14.08 -17.43
CA LEU A 120 7.96 14.50 -16.02
C LEU A 120 9.15 13.89 -15.26
N SER A 121 10.08 14.73 -14.77
CA SER A 121 11.22 14.22 -14.00
C SER A 121 10.81 13.69 -12.63
N VAL A 122 11.54 12.68 -12.14
CA VAL A 122 11.37 12.10 -10.79
C VAL A 122 11.37 13.18 -9.71
N ALA A 123 12.33 14.12 -9.77
CA ALA A 123 12.41 15.21 -8.80
C ALA A 123 11.18 16.12 -8.84
N SER A 124 10.70 16.50 -10.04
CA SER A 124 9.51 17.35 -10.19
C SER A 124 8.25 16.65 -9.67
N PHE A 125 8.08 15.37 -10.00
CA PHE A 125 6.97 14.55 -9.56
C PHE A 125 6.90 14.45 -8.04
N ILE A 126 8.01 14.02 -7.41
CA ILE A 126 8.05 13.82 -5.95
C ILE A 126 7.88 15.16 -5.21
N ARG A 127 8.48 16.27 -5.72
CA ARG A 127 8.30 17.58 -5.11
C ARG A 127 6.84 18.03 -5.16
N SER A 128 6.17 17.85 -6.29
CA SER A 128 4.74 18.20 -6.44
C SER A 128 3.87 17.38 -5.49
N ALA A 129 4.14 16.07 -5.36
CA ALA A 129 3.42 15.21 -4.43
C ALA A 129 3.67 15.61 -2.96
N LEU A 130 4.92 15.92 -2.59
CA LEU A 130 5.26 16.37 -1.24
C LEU A 130 4.58 17.71 -0.91
N ASN A 131 4.60 18.67 -1.83
CA ASN A 131 3.90 19.94 -1.66
C ASN A 131 2.39 19.73 -1.48
N ALA A 132 1.78 18.87 -2.29
CA ALA A 132 0.35 18.56 -2.15
C ALA A 132 0.03 17.94 -0.78
N LYS A 133 0.90 17.06 -0.26
CA LYS A 133 0.76 16.50 1.10
C LYS A 133 0.87 17.56 2.18
N LEU A 134 1.88 18.45 2.10
CA LEU A 134 2.09 19.53 3.08
C LEU A 134 0.91 20.51 3.15
N GLN A 135 0.20 20.69 2.04
CA GLN A 135 -1.00 21.54 1.99
C GLN A 135 -2.21 20.91 2.70
N GLY A 136 -2.23 19.58 2.83
CA GLY A 136 -3.37 18.85 3.40
C GLY A 136 -4.65 18.96 2.56
N ILE A 137 -5.79 18.53 3.14
CA ILE A 137 -7.08 18.47 2.43
C ILE A 137 -8.05 19.59 2.80
N ASP A 138 -7.86 20.24 3.94
CA ASP A 138 -8.83 21.20 4.51
C ASP A 138 -8.54 22.64 4.11
N LYS A 139 -7.49 22.87 3.32
CA LYS A 139 -7.16 24.21 2.81
C LYS A 139 -7.74 24.40 1.43
N ASN A 140 -8.83 25.15 1.33
CA ASN A 140 -9.30 25.82 0.10
C ASN A 140 -8.33 26.95 -0.34
N SER A 141 -7.04 26.82 -0.06
CA SER A 141 -6.09 27.86 -0.41
C SER A 141 -5.62 27.64 -1.83
N GLU A 142 -5.68 28.67 -2.64
CA GLU A 142 -4.88 28.87 -3.85
C GLU A 142 -3.40 28.86 -3.46
N VAL A 143 -2.91 27.70 -3.03
CA VAL A 143 -1.51 27.56 -2.61
C VAL A 143 -0.70 27.30 -3.87
N ASP A 144 0.19 28.22 -4.16
CA ASP A 144 1.22 28.00 -5.16
C ASP A 144 2.17 26.91 -4.63
N PRO A 145 2.15 25.69 -5.20
CA PRO A 145 3.00 24.60 -4.73
C PRO A 145 4.49 24.87 -4.91
N THR A 146 4.86 25.95 -5.61
CA THR A 146 6.24 26.36 -5.85
C THR A 146 6.74 27.39 -4.84
N ASP A 147 5.84 28.02 -4.08
CA ASP A 147 6.17 29.07 -3.13
C ASP A 147 6.27 28.53 -1.68
N PRO A 148 7.50 28.47 -1.09
CA PRO A 148 7.69 28.05 0.30
C PRO A 148 6.92 28.91 1.31
N MET A 149 6.70 30.19 1.00
CA MET A 149 5.94 31.13 1.86
C MET A 149 4.45 30.77 1.92
N LYS A 150 3.98 30.00 0.95
CA LYS A 150 2.61 29.50 0.84
C LYS A 150 2.45 28.04 1.23
N GLY A 151 3.39 27.49 2.00
CA GLY A 151 3.33 26.14 2.58
C GLY A 151 3.98 25.04 1.75
N GLY A 152 4.77 25.35 0.74
CA GLY A 152 5.60 24.40 -0.01
C GLY A 152 6.97 24.17 0.61
N ILE A 153 7.67 23.13 0.15
CA ILE A 153 9.05 22.86 0.55
C ILE A 153 10.02 23.73 -0.28
N SER A 154 11.04 24.34 0.37
CA SER A 154 12.07 25.06 -0.36
C SER A 154 12.87 24.13 -1.28
N MET A 155 13.42 24.68 -2.39
CA MET A 155 14.26 23.89 -3.32
C MET A 155 15.50 23.31 -2.63
N ARG A 156 16.06 24.05 -1.67
CA ARG A 156 17.24 23.61 -0.90
C ARG A 156 16.89 22.41 -0.02
N ASP A 157 15.81 22.52 0.76
CA ASP A 157 15.40 21.48 1.71
C ASP A 157 14.92 20.24 0.96
N PHE A 158 14.21 20.44 -0.15
CA PHE A 158 13.82 19.33 -1.03
C PHE A 158 15.01 18.57 -1.58
N ARG A 159 16.04 19.28 -2.10
CA ARG A 159 17.27 18.64 -2.62
C ARG A 159 18.01 17.88 -1.53
N ASN A 160 18.10 18.44 -0.32
CA ASN A 160 18.76 17.78 0.80
C ASN A 160 18.00 16.50 1.19
N LYS A 161 16.67 16.58 1.30
CA LYS A 161 15.82 15.44 1.60
C LYS A 161 15.93 14.35 0.51
N MET A 162 15.86 14.72 -0.76
CA MET A 162 16.04 13.79 -1.87
C MET A 162 17.38 13.07 -1.81
N ARG A 163 18.48 13.80 -1.62
CA ARG A 163 19.83 13.22 -1.54
C ARG A 163 19.95 12.24 -0.38
N GLU A 164 19.45 12.59 0.80
CA GLU A 164 19.43 11.72 1.98
C GLU A 164 18.68 10.41 1.70
N LYS A 165 17.45 10.51 1.14
CA LYS A 165 16.62 9.33 0.87
C LYS A 165 17.13 8.48 -0.29
N MET A 166 17.75 9.11 -1.31
CA MET A 166 18.42 8.37 -2.39
C MET A 166 19.63 7.60 -1.88
N ALA A 167 20.44 8.18 -0.98
CA ALA A 167 21.57 7.50 -0.35
C ALA A 167 21.09 6.29 0.48
N LEU A 168 20.00 6.41 1.24
CA LEU A 168 19.38 5.32 1.99
C LEU A 168 19.03 4.12 1.07
N LEU A 169 18.55 4.41 -0.14
CA LEU A 169 18.10 3.39 -1.12
C LEU A 169 19.20 3.01 -2.11
N ARG A 170 20.47 3.45 -1.88
CA ARG A 170 21.62 3.20 -2.76
C ARG A 170 21.34 3.60 -4.22
N MET A 171 20.65 4.73 -4.41
CA MET A 171 20.32 5.28 -5.73
C MET A 171 21.31 6.38 -6.12
N ASP A 172 21.67 6.39 -7.40
CA ASP A 172 22.51 7.46 -7.98
C ASP A 172 21.72 8.78 -8.07
N GLU A 173 22.38 9.92 -7.77
CA GLU A 173 21.74 11.25 -7.77
C GLU A 173 21.18 11.63 -9.16
N GLY A 174 21.81 11.16 -10.25
CA GLY A 174 21.33 11.37 -11.62
C GLY A 174 19.95 10.79 -11.89
N PHE A 175 19.51 9.83 -11.08
CA PHE A 175 18.17 9.24 -11.18
C PHE A 175 17.05 10.28 -11.01
N ALA A 176 17.28 11.32 -10.20
CA ALA A 176 16.33 12.39 -9.97
C ALA A 176 15.96 13.20 -11.22
N ALA A 177 16.84 13.25 -12.22
CA ALA A 177 16.61 13.95 -13.48
C ALA A 177 15.91 13.09 -14.56
N ARG A 178 15.87 11.76 -14.38
CA ARG A 178 15.20 10.86 -15.33
C ARG A 178 13.68 11.03 -15.27
N TYR A 179 12.98 10.68 -16.34
CA TYR A 179 11.53 10.72 -16.37
C TYR A 179 10.93 9.53 -15.60
N VAL A 180 9.80 9.78 -14.92
CA VAL A 180 9.14 8.79 -14.06
C VAL A 180 8.86 7.50 -14.81
N ASN A 181 9.49 6.40 -14.38
CA ASN A 181 9.33 5.04 -14.90
C ASN A 181 9.64 4.83 -16.40
N GLU A 182 10.06 5.88 -17.13
CA GLU A 182 10.38 5.77 -18.55
C GLU A 182 11.74 5.07 -18.75
N GLY A 183 11.71 3.90 -19.41
CA GLY A 183 12.90 3.08 -19.64
C GLY A 183 13.52 2.47 -18.37
N PHE A 184 12.77 2.44 -17.25
CA PHE A 184 13.24 1.84 -16.01
C PHE A 184 13.10 0.33 -16.04
N SER A 185 14.10 -0.38 -15.50
CA SER A 185 13.99 -1.78 -15.16
C SER A 185 12.97 -2.01 -14.04
N GLY A 186 12.51 -3.25 -13.85
CA GLY A 186 11.60 -3.60 -12.74
C GLY A 186 12.17 -3.14 -11.38
N GLY A 187 13.43 -3.43 -11.11
CA GLY A 187 14.10 -3.01 -9.87
C GLY A 187 14.22 -1.49 -9.71
N GLU A 188 14.47 -0.75 -10.79
CA GLU A 188 14.49 0.72 -10.75
C GLU A 188 13.13 1.31 -10.46
N LYS A 189 12.05 0.75 -11.04
CA LYS A 189 10.66 1.15 -10.76
C LYS A 189 10.32 0.96 -9.28
N LYS A 190 10.65 -0.19 -8.71
CA LYS A 190 10.39 -0.47 -7.28
C LYS A 190 11.23 0.42 -6.36
N ARG A 191 12.49 0.67 -6.69
CA ARG A 191 13.31 1.65 -5.94
C ARG A 191 12.75 3.06 -6.02
N LEU A 192 12.17 3.46 -7.17
CA LEU A 192 11.48 4.75 -7.26
C LEU A 192 10.25 4.82 -6.36
N GLU A 193 9.45 3.75 -6.26
CA GLU A 193 8.32 3.70 -5.32
C GLU A 193 8.79 3.83 -3.86
N MET A 194 9.89 3.13 -3.50
CA MET A 194 10.48 3.27 -2.17
C MET A 194 11.02 4.69 -1.92
N LEU A 195 11.60 5.34 -2.95
CA LEU A 195 12.03 6.73 -2.85
C LEU A 195 10.84 7.68 -2.62
N GLN A 196 9.73 7.46 -3.34
CA GLN A 196 8.50 8.21 -3.10
C GLN A 196 8.01 8.03 -1.65
N MET A 197 7.93 6.79 -1.17
CA MET A 197 7.55 6.50 0.21
C MET A 197 8.49 7.18 1.22
N ALA A 198 9.82 7.09 1.00
CA ALA A 198 10.81 7.68 1.89
C ALA A 198 10.73 9.21 1.96
N VAL A 199 10.46 9.89 0.83
CA VAL A 199 10.38 11.36 0.77
C VAL A 199 9.04 11.86 1.27
N LEU A 200 7.96 11.17 0.92
CA LEU A 200 6.60 11.55 1.32
C LEU A 200 6.30 11.21 2.78
N GLU A 201 7.01 10.27 3.39
CA GLU A 201 6.84 9.86 4.79
C GLU A 201 5.36 9.64 5.13
N PRO A 202 4.70 8.66 4.49
CA PRO A 202 3.30 8.39 4.75
C PRO A 202 3.09 7.87 6.18
N GLU A 203 1.86 7.91 6.66
CA GLU A 203 1.51 7.33 7.94
C GLU A 203 0.88 5.94 7.80
N ASN A 204 0.39 5.61 6.60
CA ASN A 204 0.03 4.24 6.23
C ASN A 204 0.49 3.97 4.80
N ALA A 205 1.21 2.86 4.62
CA ALA A 205 1.70 2.41 3.32
C ALA A 205 1.08 1.06 2.96
N ILE A 206 0.46 1.00 1.79
CA ILE A 206 0.01 -0.23 1.17
C ILE A 206 1.04 -0.60 0.12
N LEU A 207 1.67 -1.77 0.27
CA LEU A 207 2.73 -2.25 -0.62
C LEU A 207 2.19 -3.45 -1.40
N ASP A 208 1.73 -3.20 -2.64
CA ASP A 208 1.10 -4.23 -3.47
C ASP A 208 2.14 -4.93 -4.36
N GLU A 209 2.45 -6.18 -4.00
CA GLU A 209 3.41 -7.06 -4.71
C GLU A 209 4.72 -6.35 -5.09
N THR A 210 5.30 -5.64 -4.12
CA THR A 210 6.56 -4.89 -4.32
C THR A 210 7.76 -5.80 -4.57
N ASP A 211 7.63 -7.08 -4.39
CA ASP A 211 8.60 -8.15 -4.61
C ASP A 211 8.47 -8.81 -5.99
N SER A 212 7.39 -8.53 -6.73
CA SER A 212 7.15 -9.14 -8.04
C SER A 212 8.19 -8.72 -9.08
N GLY A 213 8.79 -9.70 -9.76
CA GLY A 213 9.78 -9.47 -10.83
C GLY A 213 11.14 -8.95 -10.35
N LEU A 214 11.43 -8.99 -9.05
CA LEU A 214 12.73 -8.63 -8.50
C LEU A 214 13.65 -9.85 -8.36
N ASP A 215 14.94 -9.65 -8.64
CA ASP A 215 15.99 -10.56 -8.19
C ASP A 215 16.22 -10.43 -6.67
N ILE A 216 17.00 -11.35 -6.11
CA ILE A 216 17.24 -11.42 -4.66
C ILE A 216 17.90 -10.16 -4.11
N ASP A 217 18.80 -9.53 -4.87
CA ASP A 217 19.52 -8.35 -4.42
C ASP A 217 18.62 -7.11 -4.45
N ALA A 218 17.82 -6.93 -5.50
CA ALA A 218 16.82 -5.88 -5.59
C ALA A 218 15.76 -6.01 -4.50
N LEU A 219 15.28 -7.24 -4.23
CA LEU A 219 14.34 -7.53 -3.15
C LEU A 219 14.92 -7.12 -1.78
N ARG A 220 16.18 -7.46 -1.53
CA ARG A 220 16.86 -7.09 -0.27
C ARG A 220 16.94 -5.57 -0.10
N ILE A 221 17.31 -4.82 -1.16
CA ILE A 221 17.38 -3.36 -1.11
C ILE A 221 16.00 -2.75 -0.81
N VAL A 222 14.95 -3.24 -1.45
CA VAL A 222 13.56 -2.79 -1.18
C VAL A 222 13.18 -3.06 0.26
N ALA A 223 13.43 -4.27 0.75
CA ALA A 223 13.08 -4.65 2.12
C ALA A 223 13.91 -3.86 3.18
N GLU A 224 15.21 -3.66 2.94
CA GLU A 224 16.06 -2.81 3.78
C GLU A 224 15.52 -1.36 3.81
N GLY A 225 15.09 -0.86 2.64
CA GLY A 225 14.48 0.46 2.52
C GLY A 225 13.18 0.56 3.35
N VAL A 226 12.27 -0.41 3.23
CA VAL A 226 11.04 -0.45 4.03
C VAL A 226 11.37 -0.50 5.52
N ASN A 227 12.25 -1.41 5.94
CA ASN A 227 12.64 -1.54 7.35
C ASN A 227 13.25 -0.26 7.93
N ALA A 228 14.04 0.48 7.14
CA ALA A 228 14.62 1.76 7.55
C ALA A 228 13.57 2.87 7.71
N MET A 229 12.42 2.74 7.07
CA MET A 229 11.31 3.68 7.17
C MET A 229 10.32 3.33 8.29
N LEU A 230 10.33 2.07 8.78
CA LEU A 230 9.44 1.65 9.87
C LEU A 230 9.68 2.51 11.11
N ASN A 231 8.60 3.03 11.66
CA ASN A 231 8.60 3.85 12.87
C ASN A 231 7.26 3.65 13.61
N PRO A 232 7.12 4.11 14.86
CA PRO A 232 5.90 3.89 15.65
C PRO A 232 4.61 4.50 15.09
N GLU A 233 4.72 5.41 14.11
CA GLU A 233 3.56 6.07 13.49
C GLU A 233 3.18 5.46 12.13
N LEU A 234 4.06 4.68 11.48
CA LEU A 234 3.83 4.11 10.17
C LEU A 234 3.13 2.76 10.26
N GLY A 235 1.86 2.67 9.88
CA GLY A 235 1.18 1.40 9.61
C GLY A 235 1.53 0.89 8.20
N VAL A 236 1.78 -0.40 8.05
CA VAL A 236 2.10 -1.01 6.75
C VAL A 236 1.15 -2.17 6.46
N LEU A 237 0.51 -2.13 5.31
CA LEU A 237 -0.23 -3.26 4.74
C LEU A 237 0.55 -3.82 3.56
N LEU A 238 1.21 -4.93 3.79
CA LEU A 238 2.03 -5.62 2.81
C LEU A 238 1.20 -6.68 2.08
N ILE A 239 1.02 -6.53 0.79
CA ILE A 239 0.35 -7.52 -0.05
C ILE A 239 1.41 -8.29 -0.81
N THR A 240 1.50 -9.59 -0.58
CA THR A 240 2.45 -10.45 -1.26
C THR A 240 1.93 -11.89 -1.34
N HIS A 241 2.33 -12.60 -2.36
CA HIS A 241 2.16 -14.04 -2.47
C HIS A 241 3.48 -14.79 -2.23
N TYR A 242 4.59 -14.06 -2.03
CA TYR A 242 5.91 -14.62 -1.75
C TYR A 242 6.30 -14.40 -0.28
N GLN A 243 6.57 -15.47 0.41
CA GLN A 243 7.08 -15.42 1.76
C GLN A 243 8.49 -14.84 1.85
N ARG A 244 9.27 -14.87 0.76
CA ARG A 244 10.63 -14.33 0.76
C ARG A 244 10.71 -12.91 1.28
N LEU A 245 9.73 -12.07 0.96
CA LEU A 245 9.65 -10.70 1.48
C LEU A 245 9.44 -10.68 2.99
N LEU A 246 8.60 -11.59 3.52
CA LEU A 246 8.31 -11.69 4.96
C LEU A 246 9.50 -12.19 5.79
N ASN A 247 10.52 -12.78 5.15
CA ASN A 247 11.79 -13.11 5.81
C ASN A 247 12.64 -11.86 6.10
N TYR A 248 12.44 -10.80 5.32
CA TYR A 248 13.14 -9.52 5.49
C TYR A 248 12.28 -8.49 6.26
N ILE A 249 10.97 -8.46 6.01
CA ILE A 249 10.02 -7.57 6.69
C ILE A 249 9.11 -8.46 7.54
N THR A 250 9.37 -8.53 8.85
CA THR A 250 8.59 -9.38 9.74
C THR A 250 7.25 -8.74 10.06
N PRO A 251 6.11 -9.34 9.66
CA PRO A 251 4.80 -8.82 9.98
C PRO A 251 4.41 -9.11 11.44
N ASP A 252 3.62 -8.20 12.03
CA ASP A 252 2.97 -8.42 13.33
C ASP A 252 1.76 -9.35 13.16
N GLN A 253 1.04 -9.23 12.03
CA GLN A 253 -0.12 -10.04 11.69
C GLN A 253 -0.07 -10.49 10.22
N VAL A 254 -0.57 -11.69 9.97
CA VAL A 254 -0.74 -12.27 8.63
C VAL A 254 -2.20 -12.63 8.44
N HIS A 255 -2.77 -12.21 7.31
CA HIS A 255 -4.16 -12.46 6.94
C HIS A 255 -4.20 -13.24 5.62
N VAL A 256 -5.00 -14.30 5.59
CA VAL A 256 -5.23 -15.07 4.36
C VAL A 256 -6.53 -14.59 3.72
N LEU A 257 -6.40 -13.99 2.55
CA LEU A 257 -7.51 -13.55 1.71
C LEU A 257 -7.82 -14.61 0.66
N ALA A 258 -9.04 -15.09 0.63
CA ALA A 258 -9.51 -16.02 -0.40
C ALA A 258 -10.97 -15.72 -0.74
N GLN A 259 -11.32 -15.81 -2.02
CA GLN A 259 -12.67 -15.58 -2.55
C GLN A 259 -13.32 -14.29 -2.01
N GLY A 260 -12.50 -13.23 -1.89
CA GLY A 260 -12.96 -11.92 -1.44
C GLY A 260 -13.20 -11.77 0.07
N ARG A 261 -12.72 -12.71 0.90
CA ARG A 261 -12.87 -12.69 2.36
C ARG A 261 -11.56 -12.99 3.07
N ILE A 262 -11.33 -12.39 4.23
CA ILE A 262 -10.26 -12.82 5.13
C ILE A 262 -10.78 -14.10 5.83
N ILE A 263 -10.16 -15.23 5.51
CA ILE A 263 -10.57 -16.55 6.01
C ILE A 263 -9.79 -17.00 7.24
N LYS A 264 -8.60 -16.44 7.44
CA LYS A 264 -7.75 -16.73 8.58
C LYS A 264 -6.82 -15.56 8.88
N SER A 265 -6.59 -15.29 10.15
CA SER A 265 -5.60 -14.35 10.63
C SER A 265 -4.73 -14.99 11.70
N GLY A 266 -3.46 -14.60 11.77
CA GLY A 266 -2.50 -15.13 12.74
C GLY A 266 -1.20 -14.37 12.72
N GLY A 267 -0.24 -14.80 13.53
CA GLY A 267 1.10 -14.25 13.56
C GLY A 267 2.02 -14.84 12.49
N LYS A 268 3.33 -14.68 12.69
CA LYS A 268 4.39 -15.20 11.81
C LYS A 268 4.26 -16.70 11.51
N ASP A 269 3.78 -17.50 12.48
CA ASP A 269 3.61 -18.95 12.30
C ASP A 269 2.62 -19.30 11.17
N LEU A 270 1.63 -18.43 10.92
CA LEU A 270 0.70 -18.61 9.81
C LEU A 270 1.42 -18.46 8.45
N ALA A 271 2.37 -17.51 8.35
CA ALA A 271 3.18 -17.35 7.13
C ALA A 271 4.06 -18.60 6.89
N LEU A 272 4.71 -19.12 7.92
CA LEU A 272 5.51 -20.35 7.82
C LEU A 272 4.67 -21.53 7.38
N ARG A 273 3.49 -21.68 7.97
CA ARG A 273 2.55 -22.73 7.59
C ARG A 273 2.11 -22.65 6.12
N LEU A 274 1.89 -21.42 5.62
CA LEU A 274 1.56 -21.19 4.21
C LEU A 274 2.70 -21.57 3.27
N GLU A 275 3.97 -21.40 3.70
CA GLU A 275 5.14 -21.83 2.91
C GLU A 275 5.23 -23.35 2.83
N ASP A 276 5.06 -24.02 3.96
CA ASP A 276 5.25 -25.45 4.07
C ASP A 276 4.09 -26.24 3.43
N GLU A 277 2.85 -25.83 3.69
CA GLU A 277 1.63 -26.58 3.34
C GLU A 277 0.86 -25.98 2.15
N GLY A 278 1.18 -24.72 1.74
CA GLY A 278 0.41 -23.97 0.76
C GLY A 278 -0.96 -23.52 1.30
N TYR A 279 -1.80 -22.99 0.40
CA TYR A 279 -3.14 -22.50 0.76
C TYR A 279 -4.17 -23.63 0.96
N GLY A 280 -3.96 -24.81 0.35
CA GLY A 280 -4.95 -25.89 0.32
C GLY A 280 -5.53 -26.30 1.68
N PRO A 281 -4.72 -26.58 2.72
CA PRO A 281 -5.21 -26.91 4.05
C PRO A 281 -6.07 -25.79 4.67
N ILE A 282 -5.64 -24.54 4.53
CA ILE A 282 -6.35 -23.38 5.12
C ILE A 282 -7.69 -23.14 4.42
N LEU A 283 -7.73 -23.31 3.08
CA LEU A 283 -8.98 -23.22 2.32
C LEU A 283 -9.96 -24.30 2.77
N ARG A 284 -9.51 -25.55 2.93
CA ARG A 284 -10.38 -26.65 3.45
C ARG A 284 -10.88 -26.38 4.87
N GLU A 285 -10.02 -25.87 5.77
CA GLU A 285 -10.42 -25.47 7.13
C GLU A 285 -11.53 -24.40 7.10
N ALA A 286 -11.52 -23.51 6.11
CA ALA A 286 -12.53 -22.49 5.88
C ALA A 286 -13.77 -22.99 5.10
N GLY A 287 -13.83 -24.29 4.75
CA GLY A 287 -14.91 -24.86 3.95
C GLY A 287 -14.88 -24.48 2.47
N LEU A 288 -13.72 -24.02 1.97
CA LEU A 288 -13.53 -23.63 0.57
C LEU A 288 -12.81 -24.75 -0.21
N SER A 289 -13.18 -24.92 -1.48
CA SER A 289 -12.48 -25.86 -2.37
C SER A 289 -11.17 -25.23 -2.88
N PRO A 290 -10.03 -25.92 -2.75
CA PRO A 290 -8.76 -25.47 -3.36
C PRO A 290 -8.81 -25.40 -4.88
N ASP A 291 -9.68 -26.20 -5.51
CA ASP A 291 -9.79 -26.35 -6.98
C ASP A 291 -10.94 -25.50 -7.57
N ALA A 292 -11.68 -24.76 -6.72
CA ALA A 292 -12.72 -23.88 -7.22
C ALA A 292 -12.11 -22.76 -8.06
N PRO A 293 -12.57 -22.53 -9.31
CA PRO A 293 -12.11 -21.39 -10.10
C PRO A 293 -12.39 -20.12 -9.32
N ASP A 294 -11.39 -19.25 -9.24
CA ASP A 294 -11.54 -17.95 -8.58
C ASP A 294 -12.49 -17.11 -9.44
N GLU A 295 -13.71 -16.87 -8.96
CA GLU A 295 -14.71 -16.08 -9.70
C GLU A 295 -14.18 -14.70 -10.09
N ALA A 296 -13.20 -14.18 -9.33
CA ALA A 296 -12.52 -12.92 -9.62
C ALA A 296 -11.63 -12.99 -10.89
N LEU A 297 -11.14 -14.18 -11.27
CA LEU A 297 -10.37 -14.37 -12.51
C LEU A 297 -11.26 -14.35 -13.76
N LEU A 298 -12.56 -14.58 -13.61
CA LEU A 298 -13.54 -14.54 -14.71
C LEU A 298 -13.97 -13.10 -15.05
N VAL A 299 -13.67 -12.13 -14.21
CA VAL A 299 -13.92 -10.71 -14.47
C VAL A 299 -12.66 -10.14 -15.14
N PRO A 300 -12.76 -9.60 -16.39
CA PRO A 300 -11.64 -8.93 -17.01
C PRO A 300 -11.12 -7.83 -16.09
N GLN A 301 -9.87 -7.94 -15.66
CA GLN A 301 -9.24 -6.87 -14.90
C GLN A 301 -9.21 -5.63 -15.78
N ALA A 302 -9.66 -4.49 -15.25
CA ALA A 302 -9.56 -3.23 -15.99
C ALA A 302 -8.09 -3.04 -16.42
N PRO A 303 -7.82 -2.72 -17.70
CA PRO A 303 -6.46 -2.53 -18.17
C PRO A 303 -5.78 -1.48 -17.30
N VAL A 304 -4.66 -1.87 -16.69
CA VAL A 304 -3.82 -0.95 -15.94
C VAL A 304 -3.28 0.08 -16.92
N GLY A 305 -3.78 1.32 -16.84
CA GLY A 305 -3.33 2.43 -17.68
C GLY A 305 -4.26 2.84 -18.84
N ALA A 306 -5.49 2.34 -18.92
CA ALA A 306 -6.49 2.97 -19.78
C ALA A 306 -7.02 4.24 -19.09
N ASP A 307 -6.76 5.41 -19.67
CA ASP A 307 -7.45 6.64 -19.30
C ASP A 307 -8.96 6.39 -19.42
N PRO A 308 -9.77 6.77 -18.43
CA PRO A 308 -11.22 6.72 -18.57
C PRO A 308 -11.61 7.63 -19.74
N GLU A 309 -12.33 7.10 -20.73
CA GLU A 309 -12.95 7.94 -21.74
C GLU A 309 -13.77 9.03 -21.01
N PRO A 310 -13.72 10.27 -21.49
CA PRO A 310 -14.46 11.35 -20.88
C PRO A 310 -15.96 11.00 -20.91
N VAL A 311 -16.55 10.87 -19.73
CA VAL A 311 -18.01 10.72 -19.60
C VAL A 311 -18.62 12.00 -20.16
N GLU A 312 -19.21 11.94 -21.36
CA GLU A 312 -20.02 13.02 -21.90
C GLU A 312 -21.09 13.38 -20.87
N ALA A 313 -21.01 14.61 -20.37
CA ALA A 313 -22.01 15.16 -19.48
C ALA A 313 -23.35 15.16 -20.23
N ALA A 314 -24.24 14.26 -19.84
CA ALA A 314 -25.63 14.29 -20.28
C ALA A 314 -26.23 15.64 -19.87
N ARG A 315 -26.63 16.42 -20.87
CA ARG A 315 -27.34 17.70 -20.76
C ARG A 315 -28.73 17.51 -20.20
#